data_88a9889afe8dbc84ca762464d71c22a4
#
_entry.id   88a9889afe8dbc84ca762464d71c22a4
#
_cell.length_a   1.000
_cell.length_b   1.000
_cell.length_c   1.000
_cell.angle_alpha   90.00
_cell.angle_beta   90.00
_cell.angle_gamma   90.00
#
_symmetry.space_group_name_H-M   'P 1'
#
loop_
_entity.id
_entity.type
_entity.pdbx_description
1 polymer ?
#
loop_
_entity_poly.entity_id
_entity_poly.type
_entity_poly.pdbx_seq_one_letter_code
_entity_poly.pdbx_strand_id
1 'polypeptide(L)'
;MKTVSPTPTHRDAAVAVPLLDLRRQYEGIREEILAAIARVCDSQGFILGPEVEALEREIAALTGAIGAVGCASGTEALWLALVAAGVQPGDCVITTAFSFFASASAIVRAGATPIFMDVDPGTLNLDAALIGKHLAAKRPKNLRAILPVHLYGQCADMDAFHQLAEEFSLAIVEDAAQAIGAEWRGRGAGSLGVTAAFSFYPTKNLSAYGDAGIVTTTCPEMADHMRRLRNHGSPRRYYHDEFGWNGRMDAIQAAVLRVKLPHLANWNHRRQQHAATYDRLLAEAGLASTFTSNADASPVRPLARSPEATRVFHQYVVRAARRDQLRQFLADHKIGSEIYYPLPLHLQPAFSYLGLKAGDLPVAEQAAREVLALPMFPELTEPEIRRVVETIAEFYG
;
A
#
# COMPACT_ATOMS: atom_id res chain seq x y z
N MET A 1 -62.00 -15.39 -26.45
CA MET A 1 -60.89 -15.74 -25.55
C MET A 1 -59.69 -14.88 -25.95
N LYS A 2 -59.37 -13.86 -25.16
CA LYS A 2 -58.16 -13.03 -25.34
C LYS A 2 -57.03 -13.68 -24.57
N THR A 3 -56.00 -14.11 -25.28
CA THR A 3 -54.75 -14.63 -24.70
C THR A 3 -53.99 -13.48 -24.05
N VAL A 4 -53.85 -13.55 -22.74
CA VAL A 4 -53.02 -12.64 -21.94
C VAL A 4 -51.55 -13.09 -22.11
N SER A 5 -50.73 -12.28 -22.76
CA SER A 5 -49.28 -12.48 -22.80
C SER A 5 -48.69 -12.30 -21.40
N PRO A 6 -47.74 -13.14 -20.95
CA PRO A 6 -47.12 -12.95 -19.67
C PRO A 6 -46.25 -11.68 -19.67
N THR A 7 -46.49 -10.84 -18.69
CA THR A 7 -45.68 -9.65 -18.37
C THR A 7 -44.21 -10.08 -18.11
N PRO A 8 -43.22 -9.39 -18.68
CA PRO A 8 -41.83 -9.72 -18.37
C PRO A 8 -41.55 -9.48 -16.87
N THR A 9 -41.12 -10.52 -16.21
CA THR A 9 -40.64 -10.45 -14.82
C THR A 9 -39.55 -9.38 -14.73
N HIS A 10 -39.73 -8.39 -13.83
CA HIS A 10 -38.69 -7.46 -13.43
C HIS A 10 -37.48 -8.27 -13.05
N ARG A 11 -36.41 -8.24 -13.88
CA ARG A 11 -35.07 -8.54 -13.42
C ARG A 11 -34.78 -7.51 -12.33
N ASP A 12 -34.66 -7.96 -11.08
CA ASP A 12 -34.24 -7.12 -9.98
C ASP A 12 -33.02 -6.32 -10.42
N ALA A 13 -33.14 -4.98 -10.32
CA ALA A 13 -32.03 -4.11 -10.69
C ALA A 13 -30.83 -4.46 -9.81
N ALA A 14 -29.90 -5.19 -10.41
CA ALA A 14 -28.76 -5.74 -9.69
C ALA A 14 -28.03 -4.64 -8.92
N VAL A 15 -27.97 -4.77 -7.60
CA VAL A 15 -27.34 -3.80 -6.69
C VAL A 15 -25.85 -3.63 -7.07
N ALA A 16 -25.38 -2.41 -7.27
CA ALA A 16 -23.97 -2.15 -7.61
C ALA A 16 -23.05 -2.55 -6.45
N VAL A 17 -21.90 -3.20 -6.76
CA VAL A 17 -20.85 -3.50 -5.80
C VAL A 17 -19.65 -2.61 -6.12
N PRO A 18 -19.41 -1.53 -5.38
CA PRO A 18 -18.28 -0.65 -5.62
C PRO A 18 -16.95 -1.32 -5.23
N LEU A 19 -15.85 -0.92 -5.87
CA LEU A 19 -14.50 -1.35 -5.46
C LEU A 19 -14.19 -0.96 -4.01
N LEU A 20 -14.67 0.23 -3.61
CA LEU A 20 -14.51 0.82 -2.28
C LEU A 20 -15.70 1.75 -2.02
N ASP A 21 -16.24 1.75 -0.80
CA ASP A 21 -17.29 2.67 -0.38
C ASP A 21 -16.91 3.38 0.93
N LEU A 22 -16.41 4.60 0.80
CA LEU A 22 -16.02 5.44 1.94
C LEU A 22 -17.22 6.02 2.70
N ARG A 23 -18.42 6.05 2.10
CA ARG A 23 -19.63 6.58 2.74
C ARG A 23 -20.08 5.67 3.87
N ARG A 24 -20.09 4.34 3.63
CA ARG A 24 -20.47 3.36 4.67
C ARG A 24 -19.60 3.49 5.92
N GLN A 25 -18.29 3.70 5.74
CA GLN A 25 -17.38 3.94 6.86
C GLN A 25 -17.68 5.27 7.55
N TYR A 26 -17.86 6.35 6.78
CA TYR A 26 -18.13 7.69 7.31
C TYR A 26 -19.41 7.75 8.13
N GLU A 27 -20.50 7.11 7.68
CA GLU A 27 -21.79 7.12 8.37
C GLU A 27 -21.68 6.65 9.83
N GLY A 28 -20.83 5.64 10.08
CA GLY A 28 -20.63 5.08 11.42
C GLY A 28 -19.85 5.94 12.41
N ILE A 29 -19.07 6.92 11.91
CA ILE A 29 -18.16 7.75 12.75
C ILE A 29 -18.33 9.26 12.49
N ARG A 30 -19.38 9.63 11.78
CA ARG A 30 -19.61 11.00 11.28
C ARG A 30 -19.58 12.05 12.38
N GLU A 31 -20.29 11.81 13.48
CA GLU A 31 -20.40 12.79 14.58
C GLU A 31 -19.04 13.01 15.26
N GLU A 32 -18.30 11.94 15.51
CA GLU A 32 -16.97 12.01 16.12
C GLU A 32 -15.98 12.78 15.22
N ILE A 33 -16.00 12.52 13.91
CA ILE A 33 -15.19 13.24 12.94
C ILE A 33 -15.51 14.73 12.91
N LEU A 34 -16.79 15.09 12.82
CA LEU A 34 -17.20 16.49 12.79
C LEU A 34 -16.85 17.22 14.08
N ALA A 35 -17.01 16.56 15.23
CA ALA A 35 -16.60 17.13 16.51
C ALA A 35 -15.07 17.32 16.60
N ALA A 36 -14.26 16.39 16.07
CA ALA A 36 -12.82 16.52 16.05
C ALA A 36 -12.36 17.68 15.15
N ILE A 37 -12.94 17.83 13.97
CA ILE A 37 -12.65 18.96 13.06
C ILE A 37 -13.04 20.29 13.73
N ALA A 38 -14.21 20.36 14.36
CA ALA A 38 -14.67 21.57 15.06
C ALA A 38 -13.67 22.00 16.15
N ARG A 39 -13.18 21.06 16.98
CA ARG A 39 -12.16 21.37 18.02
C ARG A 39 -10.89 21.99 17.42
N VAL A 40 -10.40 21.50 16.27
CA VAL A 40 -9.25 22.09 15.59
C VAL A 40 -9.56 23.49 15.10
N CYS A 41 -10.76 23.70 14.50
CA CYS A 41 -11.20 25.02 14.06
C CYS A 41 -11.32 26.01 15.23
N ASP A 42 -11.87 25.59 16.36
CA ASP A 42 -12.01 26.45 17.55
C ASP A 42 -10.64 26.84 18.13
N SER A 43 -9.65 25.95 18.06
CA SER A 43 -8.29 26.20 18.53
C SER A 43 -7.46 27.10 17.61
N GLN A 44 -7.86 27.26 16.35
CA GLN A 44 -7.11 27.96 15.28
C GLN A 44 -5.68 27.41 15.06
N GLY A 45 -5.37 26.22 15.58
CA GLY A 45 -4.07 25.56 15.47
C GLY A 45 -4.04 24.57 14.30
N PHE A 46 -3.92 25.06 13.06
CA PHE A 46 -4.12 24.25 11.85
C PHE A 46 -2.87 23.47 11.39
N ILE A 47 -1.67 23.91 11.75
CA ILE A 47 -0.41 23.31 11.24
C ILE A 47 0.40 22.72 12.39
N LEU A 48 0.71 21.43 12.33
CA LEU A 48 1.38 20.69 13.41
C LEU A 48 0.57 20.79 14.74
N GLY A 49 1.25 20.79 15.88
CA GLY A 49 0.64 20.97 17.20
C GLY A 49 0.06 19.70 17.82
N PRO A 50 -0.80 19.84 18.87
CA PRO A 50 -1.15 18.72 19.75
C PRO A 50 -1.79 17.52 19.07
N GLU A 51 -2.62 17.73 18.05
CA GLU A 51 -3.26 16.62 17.30
C GLU A 51 -2.23 15.80 16.52
N VAL A 52 -1.27 16.47 15.86
CA VAL A 52 -0.19 15.81 15.12
C VAL A 52 0.74 15.07 16.07
N GLU A 53 1.14 15.71 17.18
CA GLU A 53 2.01 15.10 18.19
C GLU A 53 1.37 13.86 18.84
N ALA A 54 0.05 13.92 19.10
CA ALA A 54 -0.67 12.79 19.65
C ALA A 54 -0.76 11.63 18.63
N LEU A 55 -1.08 11.92 17.36
CA LEU A 55 -1.09 10.93 16.30
C LEU A 55 0.29 10.27 16.12
N GLU A 56 1.37 11.07 16.17
CA GLU A 56 2.75 10.55 16.08
C GLU A 56 3.05 9.53 17.19
N ARG A 57 2.67 9.84 18.43
CA ARG A 57 2.81 8.88 19.56
C ARG A 57 1.96 7.63 19.38
N GLU A 58 0.72 7.80 18.95
CA GLU A 58 -0.24 6.70 18.75
C GLU A 58 0.23 5.75 17.63
N ILE A 59 0.74 6.29 16.52
CA ILE A 59 1.27 5.47 15.40
C ILE A 59 2.60 4.80 15.78
N ALA A 60 3.49 5.49 16.50
CA ALA A 60 4.72 4.86 17.01
C ALA A 60 4.38 3.65 17.91
N ALA A 61 3.40 3.81 18.81
CA ALA A 61 2.95 2.72 19.67
C ALA A 61 2.31 1.57 18.87
N LEU A 62 1.47 1.87 17.87
CA LEU A 62 0.84 0.86 17.01
C LEU A 62 1.85 0.02 16.25
N THR A 63 2.89 0.65 15.71
CA THR A 63 3.91 -0.01 14.86
C THR A 63 5.05 -0.64 15.65
N GLY A 64 5.20 -0.29 16.93
CA GLY A 64 6.36 -0.66 17.74
C GLY A 64 7.63 0.12 17.38
N ALA A 65 7.50 1.24 16.67
CA ALA A 65 8.60 2.14 16.37
C ALA A 65 8.96 3.02 17.58
N ILE A 66 10.20 3.55 17.62
CA ILE A 66 10.64 4.46 18.68
C ILE A 66 10.08 5.87 18.48
N GLY A 67 9.92 6.28 17.20
CA GLY A 67 9.38 7.58 16.86
C GLY A 67 8.58 7.57 15.58
N ALA A 68 7.69 8.57 15.46
CA ALA A 68 6.96 8.83 14.23
C ALA A 68 6.93 10.33 13.92
N VAL A 69 6.81 10.69 12.65
CA VAL A 69 6.84 12.08 12.17
C VAL A 69 5.77 12.25 11.09
N GLY A 70 4.69 12.96 11.43
CA GLY A 70 3.60 13.26 10.51
C GLY A 70 4.00 14.23 9.40
N CYS A 71 3.58 13.97 8.18
CA CYS A 71 3.92 14.78 7.00
C CYS A 71 2.75 14.89 6.03
N ALA A 72 2.95 15.68 4.96
CA ALA A 72 1.89 16.09 4.04
C ALA A 72 1.33 14.95 3.16
N SER A 73 2.09 13.88 2.92
CA SER A 73 1.64 12.76 2.07
C SER A 73 2.53 11.54 2.24
N GLY A 74 2.09 10.37 1.72
CA GLY A 74 2.94 9.18 1.65
C GLY A 74 4.20 9.38 0.79
N THR A 75 4.15 10.21 -0.25
CA THR A 75 5.32 10.55 -1.07
C THR A 75 6.33 11.38 -0.30
N GLU A 76 5.87 12.35 0.51
CA GLU A 76 6.73 13.07 1.46
C GLU A 76 7.33 12.12 2.50
N ALA A 77 6.53 11.19 3.01
CA ALA A 77 7.00 10.19 3.97
C ALA A 77 8.15 9.35 3.39
N LEU A 78 8.04 8.87 2.15
CA LEU A 78 9.10 8.13 1.48
C LEU A 78 10.38 8.96 1.30
N TRP A 79 10.24 10.21 0.88
CA TRP A 79 11.39 11.10 0.75
C TRP A 79 12.09 11.35 2.10
N LEU A 80 11.32 11.69 3.14
CA LEU A 80 11.85 11.90 4.49
C LEU A 80 12.55 10.63 5.02
N ALA A 81 11.94 9.46 4.81
CA ALA A 81 12.48 8.18 5.24
C ALA A 81 13.84 7.88 4.57
N LEU A 82 13.95 8.11 3.25
CA LEU A 82 15.19 7.91 2.49
C LEU A 82 16.30 8.86 2.93
N VAL A 83 16.00 10.16 3.05
CA VAL A 83 16.99 11.15 3.48
C VAL A 83 17.45 10.90 4.91
N ALA A 84 16.54 10.58 5.83
CA ALA A 84 16.89 10.24 7.21
C ALA A 84 17.73 8.96 7.31
N ALA A 85 17.51 7.97 6.42
CA ALA A 85 18.34 6.77 6.30
C ALA A 85 19.71 7.03 5.65
N GLY A 86 20.06 8.28 5.36
CA GLY A 86 21.36 8.69 4.82
C GLY A 86 21.51 8.58 3.32
N VAL A 87 20.41 8.47 2.57
CA VAL A 87 20.44 8.54 1.10
C VAL A 87 20.73 9.97 0.65
N GLN A 88 21.74 10.12 -0.20
CA GLN A 88 22.23 11.41 -0.71
C GLN A 88 22.23 11.47 -2.24
N PRO A 89 22.32 12.68 -2.83
CA PRO A 89 22.47 12.80 -4.26
C PRO A 89 23.66 12.01 -4.81
N GLY A 90 23.41 11.23 -5.86
CA GLY A 90 24.38 10.33 -6.46
C GLY A 90 24.39 8.92 -5.92
N ASP A 91 23.69 8.63 -4.83
CA ASP A 91 23.51 7.26 -4.32
C ASP A 91 22.58 6.42 -5.22
N CYS A 92 22.58 5.11 -4.99
CA CYS A 92 21.62 4.17 -5.56
C CYS A 92 20.76 3.54 -4.48
N VAL A 93 19.51 3.25 -4.80
CA VAL A 93 18.56 2.54 -3.94
C VAL A 93 17.90 1.43 -4.73
N ILE A 94 17.99 0.20 -4.23
CA ILE A 94 17.26 -0.94 -4.82
C ILE A 94 15.79 -0.86 -4.43
N THR A 95 14.90 -1.04 -5.39
CA THR A 95 13.46 -1.12 -5.16
C THR A 95 12.77 -2.03 -6.19
N THR A 96 11.48 -2.27 -5.99
CA THR A 96 10.67 -3.10 -6.88
C THR A 96 10.31 -2.40 -8.19
N ALA A 97 10.21 -3.18 -9.27
CA ALA A 97 9.63 -2.71 -10.52
C ALA A 97 8.10 -2.66 -10.51
N PHE A 98 7.43 -3.24 -9.48
CA PHE A 98 5.98 -3.36 -9.43
C PHE A 98 5.41 -2.75 -8.16
N SER A 99 5.09 -1.47 -8.23
CA SER A 99 4.52 -0.66 -7.15
C SER A 99 3.90 0.61 -7.71
N PHE A 100 3.34 1.44 -6.81
CA PHE A 100 2.95 2.80 -7.14
C PHE A 100 4.20 3.66 -7.45
N PHE A 101 4.01 4.64 -8.30
CA PHE A 101 5.09 5.52 -8.81
C PHE A 101 5.90 6.20 -7.70
N ALA A 102 5.28 6.50 -6.56
CA ALA A 102 5.93 7.19 -5.44
C ALA A 102 7.15 6.43 -4.87
N SER A 103 7.14 5.09 -4.86
CA SER A 103 8.25 4.27 -4.36
C SER A 103 9.57 4.62 -5.08
N ALA A 104 9.53 4.86 -6.39
CA ALA A 104 10.71 5.20 -7.18
C ALA A 104 10.91 6.72 -7.33
N SER A 105 9.84 7.52 -7.45
CA SER A 105 9.98 8.98 -7.59
C SER A 105 10.53 9.64 -6.34
N ALA A 106 10.30 9.09 -5.15
CA ALA A 106 10.90 9.57 -3.91
C ALA A 106 12.43 9.36 -3.89
N ILE A 107 12.93 8.26 -4.48
CA ILE A 107 14.36 8.01 -4.65
C ILE A 107 14.97 9.08 -5.55
N VAL A 108 14.33 9.34 -6.70
CA VAL A 108 14.79 10.39 -7.64
C VAL A 108 14.76 11.77 -6.98
N ARG A 109 13.72 12.07 -6.20
CA ARG A 109 13.61 13.33 -5.44
C ARG A 109 14.72 13.48 -4.39
N ALA A 110 15.21 12.40 -3.80
CA ALA A 110 16.37 12.41 -2.91
C ALA A 110 17.71 12.61 -3.67
N GLY A 111 17.67 12.73 -5.00
CA GLY A 111 18.85 12.85 -5.86
C GLY A 111 19.54 11.51 -6.14
N ALA A 112 18.93 10.41 -5.75
CA ALA A 112 19.44 9.06 -5.92
C ALA A 112 18.87 8.38 -7.18
N THR A 113 19.52 7.29 -7.60
CA THR A 113 19.09 6.49 -8.75
C THR A 113 18.39 5.22 -8.29
N PRO A 114 17.16 4.95 -8.71
CA PRO A 114 16.50 3.67 -8.41
C PRO A 114 17.13 2.54 -9.24
N ILE A 115 17.39 1.40 -8.58
CA ILE A 115 17.74 0.13 -9.23
C ILE A 115 16.53 -0.77 -9.11
N PHE A 116 15.84 -0.97 -10.24
CA PHE A 116 14.66 -1.82 -10.28
C PHE A 116 15.03 -3.29 -10.29
N MET A 117 14.42 -4.06 -9.41
CA MET A 117 14.51 -5.50 -9.37
C MET A 117 13.13 -6.13 -9.59
N ASP A 118 13.12 -7.38 -10.06
CA ASP A 118 11.89 -8.11 -10.28
C ASP A 118 11.27 -8.59 -8.96
N VAL A 119 10.07 -9.10 -9.02
CA VAL A 119 9.26 -9.49 -7.87
C VAL A 119 9.12 -10.99 -7.77
N ASP A 120 8.85 -11.49 -6.57
CA ASP A 120 8.44 -12.88 -6.35
C ASP A 120 7.10 -13.14 -7.07
N PRO A 121 7.00 -14.19 -7.89
CA PRO A 121 5.83 -14.45 -8.71
C PRO A 121 4.57 -14.79 -7.91
N GLY A 122 4.70 -15.25 -6.68
CA GLY A 122 3.57 -15.61 -5.83
C GLY A 122 2.99 -14.43 -5.09
N THR A 123 3.85 -13.65 -4.42
CA THR A 123 3.46 -12.53 -3.55
C THR A 123 3.43 -11.19 -4.26
N LEU A 124 4.17 -11.05 -5.37
CA LEU A 124 4.47 -9.81 -6.08
C LEU A 124 5.25 -8.77 -5.24
N ASN A 125 5.77 -9.16 -4.10
CA ASN A 125 6.73 -8.37 -3.35
C ASN A 125 8.13 -8.49 -3.96
N LEU A 126 8.99 -7.54 -3.65
CA LEU A 126 10.39 -7.50 -4.10
C LEU A 126 11.11 -8.82 -3.75
N ASP A 127 11.79 -9.45 -4.72
CA ASP A 127 12.48 -10.72 -4.55
C ASP A 127 13.90 -10.53 -4.00
N ALA A 128 14.10 -10.86 -2.73
CA ALA A 128 15.39 -10.76 -2.06
C ALA A 128 16.47 -11.69 -2.66
N ALA A 129 16.08 -12.86 -3.18
CA ALA A 129 17.03 -13.81 -3.78
C ALA A 129 17.61 -13.26 -5.09
N LEU A 130 16.81 -12.53 -5.88
CA LEU A 130 17.29 -11.84 -7.08
C LEU A 130 18.25 -10.72 -6.73
N ILE A 131 17.99 -9.99 -5.63
CA ILE A 131 18.91 -8.94 -5.14
C ILE A 131 20.25 -9.55 -4.73
N GLY A 132 20.25 -10.63 -3.95
CA GLY A 132 21.48 -11.31 -3.54
C GLY A 132 22.32 -11.74 -4.73
N LYS A 133 21.72 -12.34 -5.74
CA LYS A 133 22.40 -12.72 -7.01
C LYS A 133 22.96 -11.49 -7.74
N HIS A 134 22.19 -10.41 -7.82
CA HIS A 134 22.62 -9.16 -8.48
C HIS A 134 23.82 -8.55 -7.78
N LEU A 135 23.79 -8.45 -6.46
CA LEU A 135 24.86 -7.85 -5.66
C LEU A 135 26.14 -8.69 -5.64
N ALA A 136 26.01 -10.02 -5.63
CA ALA A 136 27.16 -10.93 -5.76
C ALA A 136 27.85 -10.81 -7.12
N ALA A 137 27.09 -10.56 -8.20
CA ALA A 137 27.64 -10.38 -9.54
C ALA A 137 28.23 -8.98 -9.75
N LYS A 138 27.52 -7.94 -9.31
CA LYS A 138 27.92 -6.55 -9.52
C LYS A 138 27.28 -5.62 -8.48
N ARG A 139 28.02 -5.27 -7.43
CA ARG A 139 27.60 -4.29 -6.44
C ARG A 139 27.91 -2.87 -6.90
N PRO A 140 26.93 -1.96 -7.02
CA PRO A 140 27.20 -0.54 -7.22
C PRO A 140 27.95 0.06 -6.02
N LYS A 141 28.98 0.86 -6.26
CA LYS A 141 29.83 1.46 -5.19
C LYS A 141 29.04 2.39 -4.26
N ASN A 142 28.02 3.05 -4.80
CA ASN A 142 27.18 4.03 -4.12
C ASN A 142 25.79 3.46 -3.74
N LEU A 143 25.64 2.14 -3.65
CA LEU A 143 24.42 1.53 -3.15
C LEU A 143 24.28 1.80 -1.65
N ARG A 144 23.18 2.47 -1.27
CA ARG A 144 22.93 2.95 0.10
C ARG A 144 21.84 2.18 0.82
N ALA A 145 20.75 1.86 0.12
CA ALA A 145 19.58 1.29 0.76
C ALA A 145 18.83 0.29 -0.14
N ILE A 146 18.03 -0.55 0.51
CA ILE A 146 16.96 -1.34 -0.10
C ILE A 146 15.63 -0.75 0.36
N LEU A 147 14.71 -0.53 -0.58
CA LEU A 147 13.36 -0.04 -0.33
C LEU A 147 12.35 -1.12 -0.74
N PRO A 148 12.07 -2.11 0.15
CA PRO A 148 10.98 -3.07 -0.07
C PRO A 148 9.63 -2.38 0.08
N VAL A 149 8.67 -2.79 -0.75
CA VAL A 149 7.27 -2.36 -0.66
C VAL A 149 6.45 -3.48 -0.04
N HIS A 150 5.62 -3.16 0.93
CA HIS A 150 4.66 -4.09 1.53
C HIS A 150 3.35 -4.08 0.71
N LEU A 151 3.44 -4.68 -0.48
CA LEU A 151 2.43 -4.54 -1.51
C LEU A 151 1.09 -5.14 -1.09
N TYR A 152 0.00 -4.41 -1.36
CA TYR A 152 -1.39 -4.77 -1.05
C TYR A 152 -1.68 -5.07 0.43
N GLY A 153 -0.75 -4.71 1.32
CA GLY A 153 -0.89 -4.91 2.76
C GLY A 153 -0.29 -6.22 3.27
N GLN A 154 0.67 -6.81 2.55
CA GLN A 154 1.49 -7.94 3.00
C GLN A 154 2.94 -7.51 3.10
N CYS A 155 3.57 -7.71 4.26
CA CYS A 155 5.01 -7.47 4.40
C CYS A 155 5.81 -8.31 3.38
N ALA A 156 6.85 -7.70 2.82
CA ALA A 156 7.87 -8.41 2.08
C ALA A 156 8.68 -9.33 3.03
N ASP A 157 9.50 -10.23 2.49
CA ASP A 157 10.34 -11.14 3.31
C ASP A 157 11.44 -10.35 4.03
N MET A 158 11.09 -9.83 5.21
CA MET A 158 12.00 -8.95 5.96
C MET A 158 13.20 -9.69 6.53
N ASP A 159 13.11 -11.00 6.78
CA ASP A 159 14.26 -11.78 7.26
C ASP A 159 15.34 -11.85 6.16
N ALA A 160 14.95 -12.11 4.91
CA ALA A 160 15.87 -12.12 3.79
C ALA A 160 16.46 -10.72 3.52
N PHE A 161 15.67 -9.65 3.67
CA PHE A 161 16.19 -8.27 3.54
C PHE A 161 17.14 -7.90 4.66
N HIS A 162 16.92 -8.34 5.90
CA HIS A 162 17.87 -8.13 7.00
C HIS A 162 19.21 -8.81 6.74
N GLN A 163 19.20 -10.06 6.24
CA GLN A 163 20.42 -10.77 5.86
C GLN A 163 21.22 -10.00 4.79
N LEU A 164 20.53 -9.54 3.72
CA LEU A 164 21.16 -8.71 2.68
C LEU A 164 21.70 -7.38 3.24
N ALA A 165 20.94 -6.73 4.10
CA ALA A 165 21.34 -5.45 4.70
C ALA A 165 22.59 -5.60 5.58
N GLU A 166 22.69 -6.68 6.35
CA GLU A 166 23.86 -7.01 7.16
C GLU A 166 25.07 -7.32 6.26
N GLU A 167 24.91 -8.25 5.30
CA GLU A 167 25.99 -8.68 4.39
C GLU A 167 26.57 -7.51 3.59
N PHE A 168 25.68 -6.61 3.10
CA PHE A 168 26.10 -5.52 2.22
C PHE A 168 26.12 -4.14 2.90
N SER A 169 25.93 -4.08 4.23
CA SER A 169 25.89 -2.81 5.00
C SER A 169 24.96 -1.77 4.38
N LEU A 170 23.70 -2.14 4.17
CA LEU A 170 22.65 -1.33 3.56
C LEU A 170 21.58 -0.93 4.59
N ALA A 171 20.98 0.25 4.41
CA ALA A 171 19.78 0.61 5.15
C ALA A 171 18.54 -0.08 4.54
N ILE A 172 17.59 -0.46 5.38
CA ILE A 172 16.25 -0.89 4.93
C ILE A 172 15.28 0.25 5.20
N VAL A 173 14.63 0.73 4.14
CA VAL A 173 13.55 1.73 4.19
C VAL A 173 12.26 1.07 3.73
N GLU A 174 11.27 0.94 4.64
CA GLU A 174 10.01 0.28 4.29
C GLU A 174 9.08 1.24 3.53
N ASP A 175 8.60 0.87 2.35
CA ASP A 175 7.39 1.46 1.78
C ASP A 175 6.18 0.69 2.33
N ALA A 176 5.65 1.17 3.44
CA ALA A 176 4.49 0.61 4.14
C ALA A 176 3.18 1.37 3.80
N ALA A 177 3.15 2.11 2.69
CA ALA A 177 2.00 2.94 2.28
C ALA A 177 0.68 2.16 2.14
N GLN A 178 0.72 0.84 2.08
CA GLN A 178 -0.44 -0.05 1.97
C GLN A 178 -0.55 -1.02 3.16
N ALA A 179 0.25 -0.87 4.23
CA ALA A 179 0.48 -1.94 5.19
C ALA A 179 0.31 -1.52 6.67
N ILE A 180 -0.45 -0.45 6.94
CA ILE A 180 -0.69 -0.03 8.34
C ILE A 180 -1.41 -1.14 9.13
N GLY A 181 -0.76 -1.63 10.21
CA GLY A 181 -1.24 -2.74 11.03
C GLY A 181 -0.90 -4.13 10.45
N ALA A 182 -0.14 -4.22 9.35
CA ALA A 182 0.46 -5.49 8.90
C ALA A 182 1.65 -5.85 9.80
N GLU A 183 1.96 -7.15 9.87
CA GLU A 183 3.06 -7.65 10.70
C GLU A 183 3.91 -8.66 9.93
N TRP A 184 5.18 -8.76 10.33
CA TRP A 184 6.11 -9.82 9.98
C TRP A 184 6.59 -10.49 11.27
N ARG A 185 6.27 -11.79 11.45
CA ARG A 185 6.56 -12.56 12.67
C ARG A 185 6.17 -11.83 13.97
N GLY A 186 4.98 -11.20 13.97
CA GLY A 186 4.45 -10.47 15.12
C GLY A 186 5.10 -9.10 15.38
N ARG A 187 5.98 -8.62 14.49
CA ARG A 187 6.51 -7.26 14.52
C ARG A 187 5.78 -6.39 13.50
N GLY A 188 5.32 -5.22 13.91
CA GLY A 188 4.56 -4.32 13.04
C GLY A 188 5.38 -3.76 11.87
N ALA A 189 4.79 -3.73 10.67
CA ALA A 189 5.30 -2.89 9.59
C ALA A 189 5.47 -1.47 10.11
N GLY A 190 6.60 -0.83 9.79
CA GLY A 190 6.98 0.46 10.37
C GLY A 190 8.05 0.36 11.46
N SER A 191 8.38 -0.86 11.92
CA SER A 191 9.48 -1.12 12.87
C SER A 191 10.44 -2.21 12.36
N LEU A 192 10.29 -2.60 11.11
CA LEU A 192 11.10 -3.67 10.51
C LEU A 192 12.37 -3.13 9.85
N GLY A 193 12.35 -1.91 9.32
CA GLY A 193 13.51 -1.18 8.81
C GLY A 193 14.02 -0.10 9.76
N VAL A 194 15.02 0.66 9.32
CA VAL A 194 15.50 1.83 10.07
C VAL A 194 14.51 2.98 10.02
N THR A 195 13.77 3.09 8.90
CA THR A 195 12.64 4.02 8.68
C THR A 195 11.57 3.34 7.86
N ALA A 196 10.32 3.79 7.99
CA ALA A 196 9.20 3.33 7.19
C ALA A 196 8.25 4.46 6.86
N ALA A 197 7.67 4.43 5.65
CA ALA A 197 6.74 5.45 5.17
C ALA A 197 5.32 4.89 5.05
N PHE A 198 4.35 5.58 5.63
CA PHE A 198 2.93 5.30 5.51
C PHE A 198 2.20 6.41 4.76
N SER A 199 1.16 6.04 4.05
CA SER A 199 0.24 6.95 3.38
C SER A 199 -1.13 6.89 4.04
N PHE A 200 -1.72 8.04 4.27
CA PHE A 200 -3.11 8.18 4.74
C PHE A 200 -4.02 8.77 3.67
N TYR A 201 -3.66 8.59 2.38
CA TYR A 201 -4.53 8.94 1.26
C TYR A 201 -5.95 8.36 1.46
N PRO A 202 -7.04 9.03 1.04
CA PRO A 202 -8.42 8.69 1.42
C PRO A 202 -8.86 7.24 1.22
N THR A 203 -8.21 6.49 0.33
CA THR A 203 -8.54 5.08 0.08
C THR A 203 -7.75 4.07 0.93
N LYS A 204 -6.81 4.54 1.77
CA LYS A 204 -5.97 3.66 2.61
C LYS A 204 -6.77 3.08 3.79
N ASN A 205 -6.26 1.97 4.38
CA ASN A 205 -6.91 1.30 5.50
C ASN A 205 -7.13 2.23 6.71
N LEU A 206 -6.14 3.07 7.01
CA LEU A 206 -6.28 4.25 7.85
C LEU A 206 -6.14 5.47 6.94
N SER A 207 -7.15 6.32 6.86
CA SER A 207 -7.22 7.36 5.84
C SER A 207 -7.65 8.73 6.40
N ALA A 208 -6.95 9.77 5.95
CA ALA A 208 -7.31 11.16 6.18
C ALA A 208 -8.48 11.60 5.26
N TYR A 209 -8.92 12.83 5.40
CA TYR A 209 -9.88 13.49 4.49
C TYR A 209 -9.16 14.48 3.57
N GLY A 210 -8.08 14.02 2.99
CA GLY A 210 -7.17 14.71 2.10
C GLY A 210 -5.83 13.97 2.09
N ASP A 211 -4.76 14.66 1.70
CA ASP A 211 -3.41 14.11 1.75
C ASP A 211 -2.87 14.12 3.18
N ALA A 212 -2.23 13.04 3.59
CA ALA A 212 -1.43 12.91 4.79
C ALA A 212 -0.51 11.69 4.70
N GLY A 213 0.55 11.68 5.46
CA GLY A 213 1.48 10.57 5.60
C GLY A 213 2.21 10.63 6.93
N ILE A 214 2.93 9.57 7.27
CA ILE A 214 3.77 9.53 8.47
C ILE A 214 5.00 8.67 8.19
N VAL A 215 6.13 9.07 8.76
CA VAL A 215 7.34 8.26 8.78
C VAL A 215 7.52 7.72 10.17
N THR A 216 7.82 6.44 10.30
CA THR A 216 8.26 5.83 11.56
C THR A 216 9.74 5.50 11.52
N THR A 217 10.38 5.41 12.68
CA THR A 217 11.79 5.06 12.79
C THR A 217 12.10 4.33 14.09
N THR A 218 13.13 3.50 14.04
CA THR A 218 13.73 2.83 15.21
C THR A 218 14.91 3.61 15.82
N CYS A 219 15.15 4.88 15.37
CA CYS A 219 16.24 5.73 15.80
C CYS A 219 15.72 7.13 16.19
N PRO A 220 15.88 7.57 17.45
CA PRO A 220 15.41 8.89 17.91
C PRO A 220 16.01 10.06 17.12
N GLU A 221 17.30 9.99 16.79
CA GLU A 221 18.02 11.04 16.06
C GLU A 221 17.46 11.23 14.65
N MET A 222 17.04 10.14 13.99
CA MET A 222 16.36 10.21 12.69
C MET A 222 14.99 10.88 12.83
N ALA A 223 14.25 10.63 13.91
CA ALA A 223 12.98 11.31 14.15
C ALA A 223 13.15 12.82 14.27
N ASP A 224 14.16 13.28 15.02
CA ASP A 224 14.47 14.70 15.17
C ASP A 224 14.94 15.33 13.86
N HIS A 225 15.75 14.62 13.08
CA HIS A 225 16.15 15.06 11.74
C HIS A 225 14.93 15.22 10.82
N MET A 226 14.05 14.24 10.75
CA MET A 226 12.83 14.31 9.93
C MET A 226 11.88 15.44 10.35
N ARG A 227 11.77 15.73 11.68
CA ARG A 227 10.98 16.89 12.18
C ARG A 227 11.53 18.20 11.66
N ARG A 228 12.85 18.36 11.53
CA ARG A 228 13.46 19.56 10.93
C ARG A 228 13.20 19.59 9.43
N LEU A 229 13.48 18.49 8.71
CA LEU A 229 13.32 18.41 7.25
C LEU A 229 11.90 18.74 6.79
N ARG A 230 10.85 18.21 7.46
CA ARG A 230 9.45 18.50 7.11
C ARG A 230 9.04 19.95 7.33
N ASN A 231 9.86 20.71 8.06
CA ASN A 231 9.61 22.12 8.40
C ASN A 231 10.79 23.01 7.97
N HIS A 232 11.16 22.94 6.70
CA HIS A 232 12.18 23.76 6.05
C HIS A 232 13.60 23.64 6.63
N GLY A 233 13.95 22.52 7.29
CA GLY A 233 15.27 22.31 7.93
C GLY A 233 15.46 23.20 9.17
N SER A 234 14.37 23.59 9.82
CA SER A 234 14.38 24.59 10.90
C SER A 234 14.39 23.92 12.28
N PRO A 235 15.47 24.05 13.08
CA PRO A 235 15.51 23.63 14.48
C PRO A 235 14.74 24.62 15.39
N ARG A 236 14.65 25.88 15.01
CA ARG A 236 13.88 26.93 15.69
C ARG A 236 13.41 27.97 14.67
N ARG A 237 12.31 28.65 15.00
CA ARG A 237 11.67 29.63 14.13
C ARG A 237 12.68 30.63 13.52
N TYR A 238 12.68 30.73 12.16
CA TYR A 238 13.55 31.58 11.33
C TYR A 238 15.04 31.19 11.29
N TYR A 239 15.42 30.05 11.85
CA TYR A 239 16.80 29.51 11.71
C TYR A 239 16.73 28.19 10.97
N HIS A 240 17.57 28.00 9.95
CA HIS A 240 17.57 26.87 9.06
C HIS A 240 18.99 26.31 8.95
N ASP A 241 19.23 25.12 9.49
CA ASP A 241 20.56 24.49 9.52
C ASP A 241 20.81 23.64 8.26
N GLU A 242 19.73 23.26 7.58
CA GLU A 242 19.75 22.40 6.39
C GLU A 242 18.57 22.72 5.46
N PHE A 243 18.63 22.22 4.21
CA PHE A 243 17.50 22.35 3.29
C PHE A 243 16.43 21.33 3.62
N GLY A 244 15.30 21.80 4.09
CA GLY A 244 14.06 21.05 4.23
C GLY A 244 12.94 21.65 3.39
N TRP A 245 11.72 21.13 3.56
CA TRP A 245 10.58 21.50 2.71
C TRP A 245 9.34 21.79 3.55
N ASN A 246 8.31 22.32 2.92
CA ASN A 246 6.99 22.41 3.50
C ASN A 246 6.30 21.05 3.36
N GLY A 247 6.65 20.09 4.23
CA GLY A 247 6.08 18.75 4.26
C GLY A 247 5.28 18.47 5.53
N ARG A 248 4.71 19.48 6.17
CA ARG A 248 3.99 19.37 7.44
C ARG A 248 2.63 18.69 7.27
N MET A 249 2.17 18.00 8.31
CA MET A 249 0.80 17.50 8.40
C MET A 249 -0.13 18.59 8.94
N ASP A 250 -1.32 18.72 8.37
CA ASP A 250 -2.37 19.57 8.88
C ASP A 250 -3.03 18.94 10.12
N ALA A 251 -3.30 19.74 11.15
CA ALA A 251 -3.93 19.29 12.38
C ALA A 251 -5.33 18.68 12.15
N ILE A 252 -6.08 19.19 11.17
CA ILE A 252 -7.39 18.63 10.79
C ILE A 252 -7.24 17.18 10.34
N GLN A 253 -6.24 16.86 9.50
CA GLN A 253 -6.01 15.50 9.04
C GLN A 253 -5.58 14.59 10.20
N ALA A 254 -4.73 15.08 11.09
CA ALA A 254 -4.33 14.34 12.29
C ALA A 254 -5.54 14.04 13.19
N ALA A 255 -6.42 15.01 13.42
CA ALA A 255 -7.64 14.83 14.23
C ALA A 255 -8.58 13.78 13.62
N VAL A 256 -8.78 13.78 12.29
CA VAL A 256 -9.54 12.76 11.55
C VAL A 256 -8.93 11.38 11.74
N LEU A 257 -7.61 11.26 11.57
CA LEU A 257 -6.89 10.00 11.71
C LEU A 257 -6.98 9.44 13.12
N ARG A 258 -6.91 10.28 14.15
CA ARG A 258 -7.03 9.88 15.56
C ARG A 258 -8.43 9.35 15.91
N VAL A 259 -9.49 9.89 15.31
CA VAL A 259 -10.85 9.32 15.44
C VAL A 259 -10.91 7.94 14.80
N LYS A 260 -10.28 7.75 13.63
CA LYS A 260 -10.31 6.47 12.90
C LYS A 260 -9.39 5.40 13.47
N LEU A 261 -8.29 5.78 14.09
CA LEU A 261 -7.24 4.87 14.56
C LEU A 261 -7.75 3.76 15.50
N PRO A 262 -8.62 4.01 16.48
CA PRO A 262 -9.19 2.96 17.33
C PRO A 262 -9.99 1.89 16.56
N HIS A 263 -10.51 2.21 15.39
CA HIS A 263 -11.28 1.28 14.57
C HIS A 263 -10.41 0.42 13.64
N LEU A 264 -9.14 0.79 13.42
CA LEU A 264 -8.25 0.18 12.42
C LEU A 264 -8.11 -1.35 12.59
N ALA A 265 -7.91 -1.83 13.81
CA ALA A 265 -7.76 -3.26 14.07
C ALA A 265 -8.99 -4.06 13.62
N ASN A 266 -10.20 -3.57 13.95
CA ASN A 266 -11.45 -4.18 13.52
C ASN A 266 -11.63 -4.11 11.99
N TRP A 267 -11.30 -2.99 11.35
CA TRP A 267 -11.38 -2.86 9.90
C TRP A 267 -10.42 -3.82 9.18
N ASN A 268 -9.19 -3.94 9.65
CA ASN A 268 -8.22 -4.90 9.12
C ASN A 268 -8.70 -6.35 9.32
N HIS A 269 -9.25 -6.68 10.48
CA HIS A 269 -9.81 -8.01 10.75
C HIS A 269 -10.98 -8.33 9.80
N ARG A 270 -11.91 -7.40 9.56
CA ARG A 270 -13.00 -7.59 8.58
C ARG A 270 -12.49 -7.81 7.16
N ARG A 271 -11.45 -7.07 6.73
CA ARG A 271 -10.78 -7.30 5.44
C ARG A 271 -10.18 -8.71 5.34
N GLN A 272 -9.59 -9.22 6.41
CA GLN A 272 -9.09 -10.60 6.47
C GLN A 272 -10.22 -11.63 6.34
N GLN A 273 -11.35 -11.41 7.01
CA GLN A 273 -12.54 -12.26 6.89
C GLN A 273 -13.11 -12.24 5.46
N HIS A 274 -13.20 -11.07 4.83
CA HIS A 274 -13.64 -10.94 3.44
C HIS A 274 -12.69 -11.65 2.47
N ALA A 275 -11.39 -11.54 2.67
CA ALA A 275 -10.40 -12.25 1.87
C ALA A 275 -10.55 -13.78 2.00
N ALA A 276 -10.78 -14.30 3.21
CA ALA A 276 -11.06 -15.72 3.42
C ALA A 276 -12.38 -16.15 2.75
N THR A 277 -13.39 -15.29 2.76
CA THR A 277 -14.67 -15.52 2.05
C THR A 277 -14.46 -15.58 0.53
N TYR A 278 -13.67 -14.67 -0.05
CA TYR A 278 -13.29 -14.72 -1.47
C TYR A 278 -12.59 -16.04 -1.81
N ASP A 279 -11.56 -16.43 -1.03
CA ASP A 279 -10.81 -17.66 -1.30
C ASP A 279 -11.72 -18.89 -1.29
N ARG A 280 -12.59 -18.99 -0.29
CA ARG A 280 -13.56 -20.10 -0.17
C ARG A 280 -14.52 -20.12 -1.36
N LEU A 281 -15.15 -19.01 -1.70
CA LEU A 281 -16.13 -18.94 -2.78
C LEU A 281 -15.50 -19.17 -4.17
N LEU A 282 -14.28 -18.67 -4.41
CA LEU A 282 -13.55 -18.92 -5.64
C LEU A 282 -13.20 -20.42 -5.80
N ALA A 283 -12.83 -21.08 -4.70
CA ALA A 283 -12.57 -22.51 -4.69
C ALA A 283 -13.85 -23.34 -4.91
N GLU A 284 -14.95 -23.01 -4.22
CA GLU A 284 -16.27 -23.64 -4.39
C GLU A 284 -16.80 -23.52 -5.81
N ALA A 285 -16.52 -22.39 -6.50
CA ALA A 285 -16.88 -22.15 -7.89
C ALA A 285 -15.92 -22.86 -8.90
N GLY A 286 -14.89 -23.55 -8.43
CA GLY A 286 -13.90 -24.20 -9.32
C GLY A 286 -13.00 -23.23 -10.09
N LEU A 287 -12.97 -21.94 -9.69
CA LEU A 287 -12.20 -20.89 -10.36
C LEU A 287 -10.75 -20.81 -9.90
N ALA A 288 -10.50 -21.21 -8.65
CA ALA A 288 -9.18 -21.22 -8.05
C ALA A 288 -8.95 -22.53 -7.30
N SER A 289 -7.80 -23.13 -7.45
CA SER A 289 -7.33 -24.17 -6.53
C SER A 289 -6.76 -23.49 -5.27
N THR A 290 -6.68 -24.24 -4.16
CA THR A 290 -5.88 -23.81 -3.01
C THR A 290 -4.45 -23.55 -3.51
N PHE A 291 -3.99 -22.30 -3.34
CA PHE A 291 -2.75 -21.80 -3.90
C PHE A 291 -1.55 -22.68 -3.50
N THR A 292 -1.04 -23.52 -4.39
CA THR A 292 0.10 -24.41 -4.13
C THR A 292 1.31 -24.15 -5.03
N SER A 293 1.12 -23.55 -6.21
CA SER A 293 2.25 -23.21 -7.10
C SER A 293 1.84 -22.29 -8.26
N ASN A 294 2.83 -21.65 -8.91
CA ASN A 294 2.64 -20.85 -10.13
C ASN A 294 2.25 -21.68 -11.38
N ALA A 295 2.29 -23.01 -11.31
CA ALA A 295 1.91 -23.91 -12.39
C ALA A 295 0.40 -24.17 -12.48
N ASP A 296 -0.38 -23.54 -11.60
CA ASP A 296 -1.84 -23.70 -11.56
C ASP A 296 -2.48 -23.06 -12.80
N ALA A 297 -3.20 -23.87 -13.56
CA ALA A 297 -3.94 -23.47 -14.76
C ALA A 297 -5.29 -22.80 -14.44
N SER A 298 -5.62 -22.57 -13.17
CA SER A 298 -6.88 -21.93 -12.75
C SER A 298 -7.04 -20.56 -13.39
N PRO A 299 -8.26 -20.22 -13.87
CA PRO A 299 -8.50 -18.95 -14.55
C PRO A 299 -8.33 -17.72 -13.65
N VAL A 300 -8.49 -17.90 -12.32
CA VAL A 300 -8.29 -16.87 -11.30
C VAL A 300 -7.33 -17.41 -10.24
N ARG A 301 -6.29 -16.68 -9.93
CA ARG A 301 -5.25 -17.08 -8.97
C ARG A 301 -5.06 -15.98 -7.92
N PRO A 302 -5.59 -16.14 -6.70
CA PRO A 302 -5.25 -15.25 -5.59
C PRO A 302 -3.74 -15.22 -5.35
N LEU A 303 -3.21 -14.10 -4.86
CA LEU A 303 -1.77 -13.99 -4.56
C LEU A 303 -1.38 -14.85 -3.35
N ALA A 304 -0.18 -15.39 -3.38
CA ALA A 304 0.38 -16.18 -2.30
C ALA A 304 0.44 -15.39 -0.99
N ARG A 305 0.26 -16.11 0.12
CA ARG A 305 0.36 -15.57 1.47
C ARG A 305 1.60 -16.13 2.14
N SER A 306 2.45 -15.26 2.67
CA SER A 306 3.51 -15.69 3.56
C SER A 306 2.90 -16.10 4.91
N PRO A 307 3.23 -17.28 5.45
CA PRO A 307 2.76 -17.69 6.77
C PRO A 307 3.35 -16.83 7.90
N GLU A 308 4.45 -16.14 7.66
CA GLU A 308 5.11 -15.24 8.59
C GLU A 308 4.46 -13.86 8.66
N ALA A 309 3.59 -13.51 7.68
CA ALA A 309 2.99 -12.18 7.58
C ALA A 309 1.52 -12.16 8.02
N THR A 310 1.17 -11.25 8.93
CA THR A 310 -0.22 -10.85 9.15
C THR A 310 -0.61 -9.81 8.11
N ARG A 311 -1.46 -10.20 7.15
CA ARG A 311 -1.85 -9.37 6.02
C ARG A 311 -3.09 -8.53 6.33
N VAL A 312 -3.10 -7.24 5.94
CA VAL A 312 -4.23 -6.30 6.19
C VAL A 312 -5.14 -6.08 4.99
N PHE A 313 -4.85 -6.70 3.86
CA PHE A 313 -5.66 -6.64 2.64
C PHE A 313 -6.12 -5.21 2.30
N HIS A 314 -5.14 -4.31 2.12
CA HIS A 314 -5.45 -3.01 1.52
C HIS A 314 -6.21 -3.20 0.20
N GLN A 315 -5.82 -4.20 -0.56
CA GLN A 315 -6.50 -4.67 -1.75
C GLN A 315 -6.54 -6.20 -1.75
N TYR A 316 -7.63 -6.78 -2.28
CA TYR A 316 -7.70 -8.19 -2.62
C TYR A 316 -7.45 -8.31 -4.12
N VAL A 317 -6.27 -8.75 -4.48
CA VAL A 317 -5.79 -8.82 -5.85
C VAL A 317 -5.66 -10.28 -6.26
N VAL A 318 -6.14 -10.57 -7.47
CA VAL A 318 -5.99 -11.86 -8.14
C VAL A 318 -5.23 -11.69 -9.45
N ARG A 319 -4.59 -12.74 -9.93
CA ARG A 319 -4.12 -12.86 -11.31
C ARG A 319 -5.22 -13.55 -12.10
N ALA A 320 -5.69 -12.95 -13.19
CA ALA A 320 -6.84 -13.41 -13.96
C ALA A 320 -6.47 -13.64 -15.42
N ALA A 321 -6.85 -14.80 -15.97
CA ALA A 321 -6.82 -15.02 -17.40
C ALA A 321 -7.81 -14.07 -18.10
N ARG A 322 -7.48 -13.58 -19.29
CA ARG A 322 -8.32 -12.61 -20.01
C ARG A 322 -8.72 -11.39 -19.16
N ARG A 323 -7.79 -10.88 -18.31
CA ARG A 323 -8.01 -9.86 -17.28
C ARG A 323 -8.81 -8.64 -17.77
N ASP A 324 -8.47 -8.09 -18.95
CA ASP A 324 -9.14 -6.88 -19.46
C ASP A 324 -10.58 -7.16 -19.86
N GLN A 325 -10.84 -8.35 -20.43
CA GLN A 325 -12.21 -8.80 -20.76
C GLN A 325 -13.02 -9.05 -19.48
N LEU A 326 -12.44 -9.69 -18.47
CA LEU A 326 -13.08 -9.88 -17.16
C LEU A 326 -13.40 -8.53 -16.50
N ARG A 327 -12.48 -7.58 -16.54
CA ARG A 327 -12.72 -6.22 -15.99
C ARG A 327 -13.91 -5.54 -16.64
N GLN A 328 -14.01 -5.61 -17.97
CA GLN A 328 -15.15 -5.06 -18.70
C GLN A 328 -16.46 -5.78 -18.35
N PHE A 329 -16.43 -7.11 -18.28
CA PHE A 329 -17.60 -7.91 -17.91
C PHE A 329 -18.13 -7.58 -16.51
N LEU A 330 -17.21 -7.43 -15.53
CA LEU A 330 -17.56 -6.98 -14.17
C LEU A 330 -18.20 -5.58 -14.19
N ALA A 331 -17.64 -4.65 -14.96
CA ALA A 331 -18.15 -3.29 -15.08
C ALA A 331 -19.58 -3.27 -15.68
N ASP A 332 -19.85 -4.09 -16.71
CA ASP A 332 -21.16 -4.24 -17.33
C ASP A 332 -22.21 -4.77 -16.32
N HIS A 333 -21.75 -5.57 -15.32
CA HIS A 333 -22.55 -6.07 -14.21
C HIS A 333 -22.54 -5.15 -12.97
N LYS A 334 -22.06 -3.90 -13.10
CA LYS A 334 -21.96 -2.89 -12.03
C LYS A 334 -21.09 -3.34 -10.84
N ILE A 335 -20.05 -4.12 -11.10
CA ILE A 335 -19.05 -4.52 -10.12
C ILE A 335 -17.77 -3.73 -10.38
N GLY A 336 -17.32 -2.97 -9.37
CA GLY A 336 -16.09 -2.20 -9.42
C GLY A 336 -14.87 -3.09 -9.38
N SER A 337 -13.88 -2.84 -10.24
CA SER A 337 -12.57 -3.49 -10.21
C SER A 337 -11.51 -2.55 -10.77
N GLU A 338 -10.23 -2.74 -10.39
CA GLU A 338 -9.16 -1.86 -10.84
C GLU A 338 -7.85 -2.62 -11.04
N ILE A 339 -6.94 -2.04 -11.85
CA ILE A 339 -5.64 -2.64 -12.16
C ILE A 339 -4.55 -1.88 -11.40
N TYR A 340 -3.94 -2.54 -10.42
CA TYR A 340 -2.82 -2.02 -9.66
C TYR A 340 -1.59 -2.93 -9.83
N TYR A 341 -0.68 -2.70 -10.84
CA TYR A 341 -0.58 -1.52 -11.71
C TYR A 341 -0.52 -1.97 -13.18
N PRO A 342 -1.01 -1.15 -14.14
CA PRO A 342 -1.09 -1.57 -15.54
C PRO A 342 0.26 -1.55 -16.28
N LEU A 343 1.26 -0.84 -15.73
CA LEU A 343 2.59 -0.70 -16.31
C LEU A 343 3.65 -0.76 -15.21
N PRO A 344 4.64 -1.67 -15.29
CA PRO A 344 5.75 -1.71 -14.35
C PRO A 344 6.57 -0.42 -14.35
N LEU A 345 7.19 -0.09 -13.22
CA LEU A 345 7.91 1.18 -13.05
C LEU A 345 9.07 1.34 -14.03
N HIS A 346 9.82 0.27 -14.32
CA HIS A 346 10.95 0.32 -15.25
C HIS A 346 10.55 0.62 -16.70
N LEU A 347 9.27 0.41 -17.06
CA LEU A 347 8.73 0.74 -18.38
C LEU A 347 8.02 2.09 -18.43
N GLN A 348 7.93 2.81 -17.32
CA GLN A 348 7.39 4.16 -17.29
C GLN A 348 8.31 5.11 -18.06
N PRO A 349 7.78 5.98 -18.94
CA PRO A 349 8.60 6.95 -19.71
C PRO A 349 9.53 7.78 -18.83
N ALA A 350 9.11 8.13 -17.61
CA ALA A 350 9.90 8.89 -16.65
C ALA A 350 11.21 8.20 -16.23
N PHE A 351 11.32 6.88 -16.36
CA PHE A 351 12.50 6.10 -16.03
C PHE A 351 13.26 5.56 -17.25
N SER A 352 12.89 5.98 -18.48
CA SER A 352 13.55 5.52 -19.73
C SER A 352 15.06 5.76 -19.76
N TYR A 353 15.54 6.78 -19.03
CA TYR A 353 16.97 7.10 -18.92
C TYR A 353 17.80 6.02 -18.20
N LEU A 354 17.15 5.10 -17.48
CA LEU A 354 17.82 3.96 -16.82
C LEU A 354 18.18 2.84 -17.80
N GLY A 355 17.63 2.85 -19.02
CA GLY A 355 17.98 1.94 -20.10
C GLY A 355 17.36 0.55 -20.03
N LEU A 356 16.47 0.28 -19.05
CA LEU A 356 15.72 -0.95 -18.96
C LEU A 356 14.67 -1.06 -20.06
N LYS A 357 14.39 -2.28 -20.53
CA LYS A 357 13.50 -2.57 -21.67
C LYS A 357 12.46 -3.65 -21.28
N ALA A 358 11.45 -3.77 -22.12
CA ALA A 358 10.51 -4.89 -22.04
C ALA A 358 11.28 -6.21 -22.14
N GLY A 359 10.98 -7.13 -21.23
CA GLY A 359 11.63 -8.43 -21.06
C GLY A 359 12.72 -8.47 -19.98
N ASP A 360 13.18 -7.30 -19.48
CA ASP A 360 14.24 -7.27 -18.46
C ASP A 360 13.74 -7.69 -17.06
N LEU A 361 12.47 -7.42 -16.74
CA LEU A 361 11.82 -7.76 -15.47
C LEU A 361 10.50 -8.50 -15.72
N PRO A 362 10.59 -9.77 -16.20
CA PRO A 362 9.46 -10.48 -16.80
C PRO A 362 8.31 -10.78 -15.84
N VAL A 363 8.59 -10.97 -14.53
CA VAL A 363 7.52 -11.27 -13.54
C VAL A 363 6.67 -10.03 -13.27
N ALA A 364 7.29 -8.87 -13.09
CA ALA A 364 6.58 -7.60 -12.93
C ALA A 364 5.76 -7.26 -14.19
N GLU A 365 6.30 -7.51 -15.38
CA GLU A 365 5.62 -7.29 -16.64
C GLU A 365 4.42 -8.25 -16.83
N GLN A 366 4.57 -9.52 -16.44
CA GLN A 366 3.47 -10.47 -16.45
C GLN A 366 2.39 -10.08 -15.44
N ALA A 367 2.79 -9.69 -14.22
CA ALA A 367 1.85 -9.22 -13.21
C ALA A 367 1.00 -8.04 -13.72
N ALA A 368 1.60 -7.06 -14.39
CA ALA A 368 0.89 -5.92 -14.97
C ALA A 368 -0.19 -6.32 -16.00
N ARG A 369 0.01 -7.44 -16.70
CA ARG A 369 -0.98 -7.98 -17.66
C ARG A 369 -2.12 -8.76 -17.00
N GLU A 370 -1.89 -9.32 -15.80
CA GLU A 370 -2.79 -10.30 -15.20
C GLU A 370 -3.53 -9.81 -13.94
N VAL A 371 -2.97 -8.86 -13.18
CA VAL A 371 -3.57 -8.46 -11.89
C VAL A 371 -4.88 -7.71 -12.05
N LEU A 372 -5.81 -8.03 -11.14
CA LEU A 372 -7.10 -7.36 -11.00
C LEU A 372 -7.46 -7.28 -9.52
N ALA A 373 -7.71 -6.07 -9.01
CA ALA A 373 -8.23 -5.85 -7.67
C ALA A 373 -9.75 -5.97 -7.68
N LEU A 374 -10.28 -6.79 -6.78
CA LEU A 374 -11.71 -6.98 -6.53
C LEU A 374 -12.18 -6.10 -5.37
N PRO A 375 -13.49 -5.87 -5.21
CA PRO A 375 -14.05 -5.09 -4.12
C PRO A 375 -13.50 -5.51 -2.75
N MET A 376 -12.93 -4.54 -1.99
CA MET A 376 -12.36 -4.83 -0.68
C MET A 376 -12.41 -3.60 0.23
N PHE A 377 -13.32 -3.60 1.19
CA PHE A 377 -13.46 -2.60 2.25
C PHE A 377 -14.16 -3.23 3.47
N PRO A 378 -14.02 -2.65 4.68
CA PRO A 378 -14.52 -3.30 5.91
C PRO A 378 -16.03 -3.55 5.93
N GLU A 379 -16.82 -2.67 5.31
CA GLU A 379 -18.29 -2.72 5.31
C GLU A 379 -18.86 -3.58 4.16
N LEU A 380 -18.01 -4.22 3.34
CA LEU A 380 -18.43 -5.17 2.30
C LEU A 380 -19.18 -6.34 2.94
N THR A 381 -20.24 -6.79 2.32
CA THR A 381 -21.07 -7.90 2.83
C THR A 381 -20.79 -9.21 2.11
N GLU A 382 -21.05 -10.35 2.75
CA GLU A 382 -20.90 -11.67 2.10
C GLU A 382 -21.78 -11.83 0.84
N PRO A 383 -23.05 -11.36 0.79
CA PRO A 383 -23.83 -11.37 -0.46
C PRO A 383 -23.18 -10.58 -1.61
N GLU A 384 -22.53 -9.45 -1.31
CA GLU A 384 -21.79 -8.67 -2.31
C GLU A 384 -20.57 -9.44 -2.83
N ILE A 385 -19.79 -10.08 -1.92
CA ILE A 385 -18.66 -10.93 -2.30
C ILE A 385 -19.12 -12.11 -3.15
N ARG A 386 -20.18 -12.79 -2.73
CA ARG A 386 -20.77 -13.92 -3.47
C ARG A 386 -21.16 -13.51 -4.89
N ARG A 387 -21.83 -12.38 -5.04
CA ARG A 387 -22.17 -11.84 -6.34
C ARG A 387 -20.97 -11.57 -7.23
N VAL A 388 -19.87 -11.02 -6.67
CA VAL A 388 -18.62 -10.83 -7.42
C VAL A 388 -18.10 -12.15 -7.95
N VAL A 389 -18.07 -13.18 -7.10
CA VAL A 389 -17.55 -14.51 -7.48
C VAL A 389 -18.47 -15.21 -8.49
N GLU A 390 -19.78 -15.15 -8.32
CA GLU A 390 -20.76 -15.70 -9.27
C GLU A 390 -20.64 -15.05 -10.65
N THR A 391 -20.45 -13.72 -10.70
CA THR A 391 -20.23 -13.00 -11.96
C THR A 391 -18.91 -13.41 -12.63
N ILE A 392 -17.85 -13.64 -11.84
CA ILE A 392 -16.58 -14.16 -12.36
C ILE A 392 -16.78 -15.59 -12.89
N ALA A 393 -17.54 -16.44 -12.20
CA ALA A 393 -17.85 -17.79 -12.66
C ALA A 393 -18.64 -17.78 -13.99
N GLU A 394 -19.61 -16.90 -14.12
CA GLU A 394 -20.36 -16.70 -15.37
C GLU A 394 -19.44 -16.31 -16.55
N PHE A 395 -18.41 -15.51 -16.30
CA PHE A 395 -17.46 -15.09 -17.33
C PHE A 395 -16.58 -16.23 -17.83
N TYR A 396 -16.23 -17.19 -16.99
CA TYR A 396 -15.34 -18.31 -17.34
C TYR A 396 -16.08 -19.60 -17.70
N GLY A 397 -17.35 -19.79 -17.30
CA GLY A 397 -18.22 -20.94 -17.63
C GLY A 397 -18.80 -20.82 -18.99
#